data_041cd864ffea823a27e20d6d369e4c17
#
_entry.id   041cd864ffea823a27e20d6d369e4c17
#
_cell.length_a   1.000
_cell.length_b   1.000
_cell.length_c   1.000
_cell.angle_alpha   90.00
_cell.angle_beta   90.00
_cell.angle_gamma   90.00
#
_symmetry.space_group_name_H-M   'P 1'
#
loop_
_entity.id
_entity.type
_entity.pdbx_description
1 polymer ?
#
loop_
_entity_poly.entity_id
_entity_poly.type
_entity_poly.pdbx_seq_one_letter_code
_entity_poly.pdbx_strand_id
1 'polypeptide(L)'
;YAVLNSKVLMQHFKGDREDCTDVLGVYVMLKENTCRFIVFDFDDHNGESDTPDDWQKEVDTMREICRMCGIDCLVERSRSGHGAHVWIFFSEAIPAEKARKFGNALITKGAEFISVNNFRYYDRLLPMQDALQGGGLGNLIALPWQGRAMKKGNSVFVDKQWCPFPDQMTTLKNVRKLSLKEIEKYIQEWDVDDRLYEQCIDDELRDDNSLFERNGFHHSDALCEVKIVLKNGIYINTNGLRPRLQNSMRRLAAYSNPEFYKKLRRGFNTNGIPRVVYCGYDDGAHIVLPRACRETLLSRLDDGDIEYQIIDNRQKGRPVDVAFNGTLYPEQNSAVSALLKFEDGILNAATAFGKTVVGAYMISQRKVNTLILVHNVEIMNNWVSDLTKFLSINEDLPTYTTPSGRLKQRKSLIGTFSSQKNNLTGIIDVVMVSSLGKDGNVNPMVKDYGMVIMDECHHGAAYTSESVLRAISAKYVYGLTATTKRDDGQERRMFMQLGPVRYKYSAKERAEKQGIGHFIYPRFTRLVDLSENIT
;
A
#
# COMPACT_ATOMS: atom_id res chain seq x y z
N TYR A 1 -35.16 20.82 0.14
CA TYR A 1 -34.41 21.41 1.26
C TYR A 1 -35.34 22.27 2.07
N ALA A 2 -35.50 21.99 3.38
CA ALA A 2 -36.33 22.80 4.26
C ALA A 2 -35.45 23.88 4.91
N VAL A 3 -35.99 25.10 5.00
CA VAL A 3 -35.36 26.16 5.78
C VAL A 3 -35.35 25.74 7.25
N LEU A 4 -34.19 25.74 7.89
CA LEU A 4 -34.05 25.39 9.30
C LEU A 4 -34.88 26.39 10.14
N ASN A 5 -35.84 25.88 10.86
CA ASN A 5 -36.65 26.63 11.81
C ASN A 5 -36.94 25.78 13.05
N SER A 6 -37.46 26.40 14.09
CA SER A 6 -37.74 25.74 15.36
C SER A 6 -38.69 24.53 15.22
N LYS A 7 -39.65 24.58 14.29
CA LYS A 7 -40.59 23.47 14.06
C LYS A 7 -39.89 22.23 13.50
N VAL A 8 -39.00 22.42 12.52
CA VAL A 8 -38.25 21.35 11.88
C VAL A 8 -37.26 20.74 12.89
N LEU A 9 -36.58 21.57 13.69
CA LEU A 9 -35.68 21.11 14.74
C LEU A 9 -36.43 20.31 15.82
N MET A 10 -37.61 20.78 16.25
CA MET A 10 -38.46 20.08 17.22
C MET A 10 -38.98 18.73 16.69
N GLN A 11 -39.23 18.61 15.38
CA GLN A 11 -39.59 17.31 14.78
C GLN A 11 -38.43 16.29 14.89
N HIS A 12 -37.20 16.72 14.64
CA HIS A 12 -36.02 15.88 14.82
C HIS A 12 -35.87 15.40 16.27
N PHE A 13 -35.99 16.29 17.24
CA PHE A 13 -35.89 15.94 18.65
C PHE A 13 -37.06 15.06 19.15
N LYS A 14 -38.26 15.14 18.56
CA LYS A 14 -39.36 14.24 18.88
C LYS A 14 -39.16 12.86 18.28
N GLY A 15 -38.72 12.78 17.04
CA GLY A 15 -38.51 11.51 16.33
C GLY A 15 -39.79 10.69 16.18
N ASP A 16 -40.91 11.33 15.85
CA ASP A 16 -42.24 10.71 15.86
C ASP A 16 -42.55 9.96 14.54
N ARG A 17 -41.80 10.22 13.46
CA ARG A 17 -42.07 9.65 12.15
C ARG A 17 -41.40 8.31 11.94
N GLU A 18 -42.16 7.31 11.55
CA GLU A 18 -41.65 5.95 11.31
C GLU A 18 -40.76 5.85 10.05
N ASP A 19 -41.07 6.68 9.04
CA ASP A 19 -40.31 6.75 7.79
C ASP A 19 -38.99 7.52 7.90
N CYS A 20 -38.64 7.99 9.11
CA CYS A 20 -37.43 8.78 9.40
C CYS A 20 -37.30 10.06 8.57
N THR A 21 -38.38 10.61 8.01
CA THR A 21 -38.36 11.89 7.25
C THR A 21 -38.19 13.12 8.15
N ASP A 22 -38.12 12.92 9.47
CA ASP A 22 -37.83 13.94 10.49
C ASP A 22 -36.36 14.00 10.90
N VAL A 23 -35.48 13.19 10.29
CA VAL A 23 -34.05 13.26 10.54
C VAL A 23 -33.46 14.48 9.86
N LEU A 24 -32.79 15.33 10.65
CA LEU A 24 -32.05 16.47 10.14
C LEU A 24 -30.59 16.09 9.91
N GLY A 25 -30.06 16.53 8.79
CA GLY A 25 -28.63 16.56 8.54
C GLY A 25 -28.13 17.99 8.36
N VAL A 26 -26.88 18.22 8.69
CA VAL A 26 -26.19 19.49 8.45
C VAL A 26 -25.07 19.30 7.45
N TYR A 27 -24.92 20.27 6.58
CA TYR A 27 -23.74 20.33 5.71
C TYR A 27 -22.55 20.80 6.52
N VAL A 28 -21.47 20.03 6.48
CA VAL A 28 -20.25 20.32 7.23
C VAL A 28 -19.55 21.55 6.67
N MET A 29 -19.62 21.75 5.34
CA MET A 29 -19.04 22.90 4.67
C MET A 29 -20.01 24.07 4.58
N LEU A 30 -19.50 25.26 4.89
CA LEU A 30 -20.13 26.54 4.62
C LEU A 30 -19.84 26.99 3.18
N LYS A 31 -20.61 27.99 2.68
CA LYS A 31 -20.50 28.47 1.29
C LYS A 31 -19.11 28.99 0.91
N GLU A 32 -18.38 29.50 1.89
CA GLU A 32 -17.03 30.07 1.75
C GLU A 32 -15.91 28.99 1.82
N ASN A 33 -16.23 27.72 1.58
CA ASN A 33 -15.32 26.58 1.73
C ASN A 33 -14.66 26.49 3.11
N THR A 34 -15.40 26.83 4.15
CA THR A 34 -14.97 26.75 5.54
C THR A 34 -15.85 25.75 6.31
N CYS A 35 -15.39 25.32 7.49
CA CYS A 35 -16.18 24.51 8.40
C CYS A 35 -15.95 24.94 9.86
N ARG A 36 -16.89 24.61 10.75
CA ARG A 36 -16.81 24.91 12.20
C ARG A 36 -16.52 23.69 13.05
N PHE A 37 -16.43 22.54 12.42
CA PHE A 37 -16.09 21.26 13.05
C PHE A 37 -15.61 20.29 11.99
N ILE A 38 -14.91 19.26 12.44
CA ILE A 38 -14.65 18.05 11.66
C ILE A 38 -15.26 16.86 12.38
N VAL A 39 -15.53 15.81 11.61
CA VAL A 39 -16.09 14.56 12.15
C VAL A 39 -15.36 13.38 11.54
N PHE A 40 -14.91 12.48 12.38
CA PHE A 40 -14.44 11.16 11.98
C PHE A 40 -15.61 10.19 12.11
N ASP A 41 -15.98 9.57 11.00
CA ASP A 41 -17.10 8.65 10.89
C ASP A 41 -16.59 7.21 10.97
N PHE A 42 -17.15 6.44 11.90
CA PHE A 42 -16.84 5.04 12.11
C PHE A 42 -18.13 4.25 11.99
N ASP A 43 -18.18 3.27 11.10
CA ASP A 43 -19.38 2.48 10.84
C ASP A 43 -19.05 1.00 10.57
N ASP A 44 -19.86 0.12 11.14
CA ASP A 44 -19.85 -1.31 10.86
C ASP A 44 -20.92 -1.62 9.81
N HIS A 45 -20.62 -1.33 8.54
CA HIS A 45 -21.55 -1.44 7.44
C HIS A 45 -22.11 -2.84 7.19
N ASN A 46 -21.38 -3.88 7.57
CA ASN A 46 -21.73 -5.26 7.20
C ASN A 46 -22.14 -6.14 8.38
N GLY A 47 -22.01 -5.64 9.62
CA GLY A 47 -22.15 -6.49 10.80
C GLY A 47 -21.09 -7.60 10.86
N GLU A 48 -19.94 -7.37 10.20
CA GLU A 48 -18.83 -8.33 10.05
C GLU A 48 -17.83 -8.25 11.22
N SER A 49 -18.17 -7.56 12.30
CA SER A 49 -17.34 -7.55 13.49
C SER A 49 -17.25 -8.95 14.09
N ASP A 50 -16.04 -9.44 14.27
CA ASP A 50 -15.76 -10.72 14.96
C ASP A 50 -16.30 -10.69 16.40
N THR A 51 -16.41 -9.49 16.98
CA THR A 51 -17.12 -9.22 18.23
C THR A 51 -18.02 -7.98 18.08
N PRO A 52 -19.17 -7.91 18.78
CA PRO A 52 -20.14 -6.80 18.62
C PRO A 52 -19.57 -5.40 18.88
N ASP A 53 -18.43 -5.28 19.55
CA ASP A 53 -17.87 -4.01 20.06
C ASP A 53 -16.50 -3.66 19.43
N ASP A 54 -16.07 -4.33 18.36
CA ASP A 54 -14.74 -4.08 17.80
C ASP A 54 -14.58 -2.66 17.21
N TRP A 55 -15.63 -2.10 16.62
CA TRP A 55 -15.63 -0.71 16.15
C TRP A 55 -15.47 0.30 17.30
N GLN A 56 -15.95 -0.03 18.50
CA GLN A 56 -15.80 0.82 19.70
C GLN A 56 -14.33 0.97 20.09
N LYS A 57 -13.52 -0.09 19.94
CA LYS A 57 -12.08 -0.05 20.22
C LYS A 57 -11.34 0.94 19.33
N GLU A 58 -11.74 1.04 18.06
CA GLU A 58 -11.14 2.03 17.14
C GLU A 58 -11.53 3.46 17.52
N VAL A 59 -12.78 3.68 17.90
CA VAL A 59 -13.27 4.98 18.38
C VAL A 59 -12.58 5.38 19.69
N ASP A 60 -12.41 4.45 20.63
CA ASP A 60 -11.69 4.70 21.89
C ASP A 60 -10.21 4.99 21.64
N THR A 61 -9.62 4.34 20.64
CA THR A 61 -8.28 4.68 20.13
C THR A 61 -8.22 6.12 19.65
N MET A 62 -9.22 6.58 18.87
CA MET A 62 -9.27 7.96 18.41
C MET A 62 -9.46 8.96 19.56
N ARG A 63 -10.26 8.62 20.59
CA ARG A 63 -10.36 9.43 21.82
C ARG A 63 -9.00 9.57 22.51
N GLU A 64 -8.26 8.46 22.61
CA GLU A 64 -6.95 8.46 23.27
C GLU A 64 -5.94 9.28 22.47
N ILE A 65 -5.96 9.19 21.13
CA ILE A 65 -5.17 10.06 20.25
C ILE A 65 -5.45 11.54 20.53
N CYS A 66 -6.73 11.93 20.55
CA CYS A 66 -7.12 13.30 20.87
C CYS A 66 -6.60 13.73 22.24
N ARG A 67 -6.79 12.89 23.27
CA ARG A 67 -6.33 13.17 24.64
C ARG A 67 -4.81 13.35 24.71
N MET A 68 -4.03 12.49 24.05
CA MET A 68 -2.56 12.58 24.03
C MET A 68 -2.07 13.85 23.34
N CYS A 69 -2.81 14.32 22.33
CA CYS A 69 -2.52 15.56 21.62
C CYS A 69 -3.09 16.82 22.33
N GLY A 70 -3.76 16.67 23.47
CA GLY A 70 -4.40 17.78 24.18
C GLY A 70 -5.60 18.38 23.45
N ILE A 71 -6.33 17.57 22.68
CA ILE A 71 -7.48 17.96 21.88
C ILE A 71 -8.74 17.38 22.49
N ASP A 72 -9.75 18.23 22.76
CA ASP A 72 -11.04 17.75 23.20
C ASP A 72 -11.85 17.25 22.01
N CYS A 73 -12.47 16.08 22.17
CA CYS A 73 -13.42 15.54 21.21
C CYS A 73 -14.69 15.03 21.92
N LEU A 74 -15.80 15.04 21.21
CA LEU A 74 -17.02 14.38 21.66
C LEU A 74 -17.30 13.17 20.78
N VAL A 75 -17.66 12.05 21.40
CA VAL A 75 -18.06 10.85 20.67
C VAL A 75 -19.58 10.72 20.74
N GLU A 76 -20.20 10.70 19.59
CA GLU A 76 -21.63 10.41 19.42
C GLU A 76 -21.78 8.95 18.98
N ARG A 77 -22.60 8.16 19.68
CA ARG A 77 -23.06 6.88 19.13
C ARG A 77 -23.98 7.17 17.94
N SER A 78 -23.71 6.55 16.80
CA SER A 78 -24.48 6.78 15.58
C SER A 78 -25.97 6.46 15.78
N ARG A 79 -26.80 6.96 14.89
CA ARG A 79 -28.25 6.73 14.92
C ARG A 79 -28.62 5.24 14.80
N SER A 80 -27.87 4.46 14.02
CA SER A 80 -28.04 3.01 13.88
C SER A 80 -27.67 2.25 15.16
N GLY A 81 -26.72 2.76 15.92
CA GLY A 81 -26.11 2.10 17.07
C GLY A 81 -24.92 1.20 16.70
N HIS A 82 -24.60 1.04 15.41
CA HIS A 82 -23.53 0.19 14.89
C HIS A 82 -22.30 1.00 14.45
N GLY A 83 -22.11 2.19 14.99
CA GLY A 83 -21.01 3.07 14.67
C GLY A 83 -20.99 4.29 15.58
N ALA A 84 -20.06 5.20 15.32
CA ALA A 84 -19.93 6.46 16.07
C ALA A 84 -19.32 7.57 15.22
N HIS A 85 -19.59 8.79 15.64
CA HIS A 85 -18.99 9.99 15.11
C HIS A 85 -18.08 10.63 16.16
N VAL A 86 -16.82 10.91 15.85
CA VAL A 86 -15.91 11.65 16.71
C VAL A 86 -15.84 13.09 16.23
N TRP A 87 -16.36 14.01 17.03
CA TRP A 87 -16.51 15.43 16.71
C TRP A 87 -15.38 16.26 17.32
N ILE A 88 -14.75 17.12 16.54
CA ILE A 88 -13.81 18.15 17.00
C ILE A 88 -14.33 19.51 16.53
N PHE A 89 -14.50 20.45 17.44
CA PHE A 89 -15.12 21.74 17.18
C PHE A 89 -14.11 22.87 17.08
N PHE A 90 -14.43 23.88 16.28
CA PHE A 90 -13.62 25.07 16.08
C PHE A 90 -14.29 26.32 16.66
N SER A 91 -13.48 27.22 17.21
CA SER A 91 -13.95 28.50 17.76
C SER A 91 -14.43 29.47 16.67
N GLU A 92 -13.93 29.30 15.46
CA GLU A 92 -14.20 30.10 14.28
C GLU A 92 -14.40 29.23 13.03
N ALA A 93 -14.77 29.81 11.90
CA ALA A 93 -14.85 29.12 10.64
C ALA A 93 -13.44 28.89 10.07
N ILE A 94 -13.04 27.65 9.91
CA ILE A 94 -11.72 27.23 9.43
C ILE A 94 -11.81 26.84 7.95
N PRO A 95 -10.85 27.22 7.07
CA PRO A 95 -10.77 26.70 5.72
C PRO A 95 -10.81 25.16 5.71
N ALA A 96 -11.71 24.58 4.90
CA ALA A 96 -11.93 23.13 4.88
C ALA A 96 -10.65 22.34 4.56
N GLU A 97 -9.80 22.88 3.69
CA GLU A 97 -8.47 22.34 3.39
C GLU A 97 -7.61 22.19 4.65
N LYS A 98 -7.48 23.28 5.46
CA LYS A 98 -6.70 23.24 6.69
C LYS A 98 -7.31 22.30 7.73
N ALA A 99 -8.64 22.31 7.87
CA ALA A 99 -9.35 21.43 8.80
C ALA A 99 -9.15 19.95 8.45
N ARG A 100 -9.19 19.61 7.16
CA ARG A 100 -8.92 18.24 6.67
C ARG A 100 -7.45 17.84 6.84
N LYS A 101 -6.54 18.75 6.53
CA LYS A 101 -5.10 18.56 6.74
C LYS A 101 -4.82 18.25 8.21
N PHE A 102 -5.36 19.05 9.13
CA PHE A 102 -5.28 18.80 10.56
C PHE A 102 -5.87 17.44 10.96
N GLY A 103 -7.08 17.09 10.53
CA GLY A 103 -7.71 15.82 10.86
C GLY A 103 -6.91 14.60 10.37
N ASN A 104 -6.37 14.66 9.15
CA ASN A 104 -5.51 13.60 8.61
C ASN A 104 -4.17 13.51 9.38
N ALA A 105 -3.60 14.65 9.76
CA ALA A 105 -2.40 14.72 10.58
C ALA A 105 -2.62 14.11 11.96
N LEU A 106 -3.75 14.39 12.58
CA LEU A 106 -4.11 13.86 13.90
C LEU A 106 -4.15 12.32 13.90
N ILE A 107 -4.79 11.70 12.90
CA ILE A 107 -4.80 10.23 12.75
C ILE A 107 -3.37 9.71 12.55
N THR A 108 -2.61 10.35 11.67
CA THR A 108 -1.23 9.93 11.37
C THR A 108 -0.34 10.04 12.60
N LYS A 109 -0.44 11.16 13.33
CA LYS A 109 0.33 11.37 14.56
C LYS A 109 -0.08 10.41 15.65
N GLY A 110 -1.37 10.15 15.80
CA GLY A 110 -1.88 9.20 16.77
C GLY A 110 -1.40 7.77 16.54
N ALA A 111 -1.30 7.35 15.28
CA ALA A 111 -0.76 6.05 14.93
C ALA A 111 0.73 5.86 15.33
N GLU A 112 1.44 6.93 15.66
CA GLU A 112 2.80 6.83 16.23
C GLU A 112 2.80 6.34 17.69
N PHE A 113 1.76 6.65 18.44
CA PHE A 113 1.67 6.38 19.88
C PHE A 113 0.90 5.10 20.21
N ILE A 114 0.00 4.70 19.32
CA ILE A 114 -0.88 3.56 19.54
C ILE A 114 -0.69 2.57 18.37
N SER A 115 -0.48 1.29 18.71
CA SER A 115 -0.36 0.24 17.72
C SER A 115 -1.72 -0.01 17.05
N VAL A 116 -2.04 0.78 16.04
CA VAL A 116 -3.26 0.62 15.22
C VAL A 116 -2.85 -0.01 13.91
N ASN A 117 -3.16 -1.29 13.75
CA ASN A 117 -2.82 -2.01 12.51
C ASN A 117 -3.67 -1.56 11.32
N ASN A 118 -4.93 -1.22 11.54
CA ASN A 118 -5.85 -0.65 10.56
C ASN A 118 -7.04 -0.03 11.31
N PHE A 119 -7.50 1.14 10.87
CA PHE A 119 -8.84 1.62 11.20
C PHE A 119 -9.84 0.96 10.23
N ARG A 120 -10.28 -0.26 10.53
CA ARG A 120 -11.17 -1.06 9.67
C ARG A 120 -12.56 -0.45 9.59
N TYR A 121 -13.04 0.11 10.71
CA TYR A 121 -14.36 0.71 10.84
C TYR A 121 -14.37 2.21 10.59
N TYR A 122 -13.21 2.82 10.39
CA TYR A 122 -13.09 4.23 10.02
C TYR A 122 -13.48 4.42 8.56
N ASP A 123 -14.65 5.03 8.33
CA ASP A 123 -15.18 5.26 6.98
C ASP A 123 -14.57 6.53 6.35
N ARG A 124 -14.66 7.67 7.04
CA ARG A 124 -14.27 8.96 6.46
C ARG A 124 -14.06 10.09 7.46
N LEU A 125 -13.35 11.13 7.00
CA LEU A 125 -13.27 12.43 7.64
C LEU A 125 -14.19 13.43 6.91
N LEU A 126 -15.05 14.10 7.64
CA LEU A 126 -15.89 15.18 7.14
C LEU A 126 -15.33 16.54 7.55
N PRO A 127 -15.28 17.55 6.64
CA PRO A 127 -15.70 17.49 5.23
C PRO A 127 -14.77 16.62 4.38
N MET A 128 -15.31 15.99 3.32
CA MET A 128 -14.52 15.12 2.44
C MET A 128 -13.78 15.90 1.34
N GLN A 129 -14.07 17.17 1.14
CA GLN A 129 -13.54 17.98 0.05
C GLN A 129 -13.05 19.34 0.56
N ASP A 130 -12.09 19.94 -0.15
CA ASP A 130 -11.49 21.23 0.23
C ASP A 130 -12.33 22.43 -0.24
N ALA A 131 -13.09 22.24 -1.32
CA ALA A 131 -13.95 23.26 -1.91
C ALA A 131 -15.24 22.66 -2.45
N LEU A 132 -16.31 23.45 -2.45
CA LEU A 132 -17.58 23.10 -3.07
C LEU A 132 -17.47 23.23 -4.60
N GLN A 133 -17.74 22.14 -5.32
CA GLN A 133 -17.71 22.13 -6.78
C GLN A 133 -19.10 22.46 -7.35
N GLY A 134 -19.16 23.37 -8.34
CA GLY A 134 -20.33 23.60 -9.15
C GLY A 134 -21.61 24.02 -8.40
N GLY A 135 -21.49 24.70 -7.24
CA GLY A 135 -22.66 25.11 -6.45
C GLY A 135 -23.26 23.99 -5.58
N GLY A 136 -22.59 22.86 -5.44
CA GLY A 136 -22.97 21.77 -4.55
C GLY A 136 -22.93 22.17 -3.08
N LEU A 137 -23.60 21.40 -2.21
CA LEU A 137 -23.71 21.68 -0.77
C LEU A 137 -22.71 20.86 0.08
N GLY A 138 -21.91 19.99 -0.54
CA GLY A 138 -20.95 19.14 0.15
C GLY A 138 -21.57 17.96 0.89
N ASN A 139 -20.83 17.42 1.86
CA ASN A 139 -21.24 16.24 2.62
C ASN A 139 -22.18 16.61 3.76
N LEU A 140 -23.18 15.76 3.95
CA LEU A 140 -24.18 15.85 4.99
C LEU A 140 -23.86 14.88 6.12
N ILE A 141 -24.01 15.32 7.38
CA ILE A 141 -23.99 14.46 8.56
C ILE A 141 -25.30 14.62 9.33
N ALA A 142 -25.82 13.51 9.85
CA ALA A 142 -27.01 13.56 10.70
C ALA A 142 -26.72 14.32 12.00
N LEU A 143 -27.63 15.19 12.42
CA LEU A 143 -27.52 15.85 13.72
C LEU A 143 -27.70 14.84 14.86
N PRO A 144 -26.95 14.99 15.96
CA PRO A 144 -27.24 14.29 17.21
C PRO A 144 -28.66 14.58 17.73
N TRP A 145 -29.12 13.72 18.63
CA TRP A 145 -30.38 13.86 19.39
C TRP A 145 -31.65 13.62 18.57
N GLN A 146 -31.60 12.73 17.59
CA GLN A 146 -32.81 12.28 16.92
C GLN A 146 -33.67 11.46 17.91
N GLY A 147 -34.87 11.92 18.19
CA GLY A 147 -35.67 11.47 19.32
C GLY A 147 -35.96 9.96 19.37
N ARG A 148 -36.21 9.32 18.21
CA ARG A 148 -36.44 7.87 18.13
C ARG A 148 -35.18 7.07 18.45
N ALA A 149 -34.03 7.54 17.99
CA ALA A 149 -32.74 6.93 18.26
C ALA A 149 -32.34 7.14 19.73
N MET A 150 -32.60 8.31 20.29
CA MET A 150 -32.32 8.60 21.71
C MET A 150 -33.04 7.63 22.66
N LYS A 151 -34.29 7.23 22.35
CA LYS A 151 -35.01 6.22 23.13
C LYS A 151 -34.31 4.88 23.20
N LYS A 152 -33.39 4.61 22.26
CA LYS A 152 -32.55 3.40 22.20
C LYS A 152 -31.13 3.63 22.72
N GLY A 153 -30.83 4.82 23.26
CA GLY A 153 -29.48 5.21 23.69
C GLY A 153 -28.53 5.54 22.54
N ASN A 154 -29.06 5.78 21.32
CA ASN A 154 -28.31 6.15 20.12
C ASN A 154 -28.48 7.64 19.79
N SER A 155 -27.69 8.18 18.83
CA SER A 155 -27.69 9.61 18.46
C SER A 155 -27.44 10.53 19.66
N VAL A 156 -26.58 10.12 20.58
CA VAL A 156 -26.22 10.81 21.81
C VAL A 156 -24.73 10.80 22.04
N PHE A 157 -24.21 11.83 22.68
CA PHE A 157 -22.82 11.85 23.13
C PHE A 157 -22.64 10.88 24.29
N VAL A 158 -21.57 10.11 24.25
CA VAL A 158 -21.27 9.03 25.20
C VAL A 158 -19.88 9.24 25.84
N ASP A 159 -19.77 8.82 27.08
CA ASP A 159 -18.53 8.83 27.85
C ASP A 159 -17.57 7.68 27.45
N LYS A 160 -16.48 7.51 28.21
CA LYS A 160 -15.49 6.44 27.97
C LYS A 160 -16.03 5.02 28.25
N GLN A 161 -17.10 4.90 29.01
CA GLN A 161 -17.81 3.65 29.28
C GLN A 161 -18.96 3.42 28.30
N TRP A 162 -19.04 4.24 27.24
CA TRP A 162 -20.11 4.20 26.25
C TRP A 162 -21.52 4.49 26.82
N CYS A 163 -21.58 5.11 28.01
CA CYS A 163 -22.82 5.56 28.62
C CYS A 163 -23.18 6.97 28.12
N PRO A 164 -24.46 7.25 27.79
CA PRO A 164 -24.90 8.60 27.43
C PRO A 164 -24.61 9.60 28.56
N PHE A 165 -24.05 10.77 28.23
CA PHE A 165 -23.91 11.85 29.21
C PHE A 165 -25.28 12.29 29.73
N PRO A 166 -25.45 12.52 31.05
CA PRO A 166 -26.73 12.91 31.66
C PRO A 166 -27.25 14.25 31.10
N ASP A 167 -26.36 15.20 30.87
CA ASP A 167 -26.69 16.50 30.27
C ASP A 167 -25.91 16.69 28.98
N GLN A 168 -26.52 16.28 27.89
CA GLN A 168 -26.00 16.35 26.53
C GLN A 168 -25.68 17.80 26.08
N MET A 169 -26.53 18.74 26.46
CA MET A 169 -26.40 20.12 26.03
C MET A 169 -25.26 20.83 26.76
N THR A 170 -25.11 20.61 28.05
CA THR A 170 -23.99 21.14 28.83
C THR A 170 -22.68 20.52 28.39
N THR A 171 -22.66 19.22 28.06
CA THR A 171 -21.48 18.54 27.51
C THR A 171 -21.04 19.21 26.21
N LEU A 172 -21.96 19.47 25.24
CA LEU A 172 -21.62 20.15 24.00
C LEU A 172 -21.15 21.60 24.20
N LYS A 173 -21.76 22.33 25.15
CA LYS A 173 -21.37 23.72 25.44
C LYS A 173 -19.97 23.83 26.02
N ASN A 174 -19.56 22.86 26.83
CA ASN A 174 -18.31 22.90 27.58
C ASN A 174 -17.12 22.32 26.82
N VAL A 175 -17.33 21.66 25.67
CA VAL A 175 -16.23 21.13 24.88
C VAL A 175 -15.31 22.24 24.42
N ARG A 176 -14.01 22.07 24.60
CA ARG A 176 -12.99 23.02 24.14
C ARG A 176 -12.98 23.04 22.61
N LYS A 177 -12.95 24.25 22.06
CA LYS A 177 -12.89 24.50 20.62
C LYS A 177 -11.51 24.93 20.22
N LEU A 178 -10.98 24.40 19.12
CA LEU A 178 -9.69 24.79 18.59
C LEU A 178 -9.80 26.06 17.75
N SER A 179 -8.81 26.94 17.87
CA SER A 179 -8.65 28.13 17.01
C SER A 179 -7.86 27.80 15.75
N LEU A 180 -7.93 28.66 14.72
CA LEU A 180 -7.13 28.54 13.51
C LEU A 180 -5.62 28.50 13.83
N LYS A 181 -5.16 29.31 14.77
CA LYS A 181 -3.75 29.35 15.19
C LYS A 181 -3.27 28.02 15.79
N GLU A 182 -4.11 27.38 16.61
CA GLU A 182 -3.79 26.05 17.16
C GLU A 182 -3.74 24.97 16.08
N ILE A 183 -4.66 25.02 15.13
CA ILE A 183 -4.68 24.09 14.00
C ILE A 183 -3.42 24.27 13.14
N GLU A 184 -3.04 25.51 12.80
CA GLU A 184 -1.83 25.80 12.04
C GLU A 184 -0.57 25.35 12.80
N LYS A 185 -0.53 25.56 14.11
CA LYS A 185 0.54 25.08 14.97
C LYS A 185 0.66 23.55 14.93
N TYR A 186 -0.45 22.81 15.08
CA TYR A 186 -0.45 21.34 14.97
C TYR A 186 0.00 20.86 13.59
N ILE A 187 -0.49 21.49 12.51
CA ILE A 187 -0.06 21.17 11.14
C ILE A 187 1.45 21.37 11.00
N GLN A 188 1.99 22.48 11.51
CA GLN A 188 3.41 22.78 11.44
C GLN A 188 4.26 21.87 12.34
N GLU A 189 3.84 21.61 13.58
CA GLU A 189 4.57 20.76 14.52
C GLU A 189 4.57 19.28 14.09
N TRP A 190 3.48 18.82 13.47
CA TRP A 190 3.37 17.45 12.99
C TRP A 190 3.89 17.30 11.57
N ASP A 191 4.34 18.41 10.96
CA ASP A 191 4.95 18.48 9.65
C ASP A 191 4.24 17.60 8.60
N VAL A 192 2.96 17.91 8.44
CA VAL A 192 2.14 17.28 7.44
C VAL A 192 2.51 17.88 6.09
N ASP A 193 3.41 17.23 5.39
CA ASP A 193 3.87 17.66 4.08
C ASP A 193 2.69 17.69 3.09
N ASP A 194 2.46 18.84 2.48
CA ASP A 194 1.46 19.03 1.40
C ASP A 194 1.71 18.10 0.22
N ARG A 195 2.95 17.64 0.06
CA ARG A 195 3.37 16.73 -1.00
C ARG A 195 2.72 15.35 -0.95
N LEU A 196 2.16 14.92 0.18
CA LEU A 196 1.29 13.72 0.22
C LEU A 196 0.03 13.89 -0.64
N TYR A 197 -0.40 15.13 -0.87
CA TYR A 197 -1.55 15.45 -1.72
C TYR A 197 -1.19 15.71 -3.19
N GLU A 198 -0.03 16.27 -3.46
CA GLU A 198 0.39 16.67 -4.81
C GLU A 198 1.23 15.62 -5.56
N GLN A 199 1.99 14.80 -4.84
CA GLN A 199 2.95 13.85 -5.45
C GLN A 199 2.35 12.61 -6.12
N CYS A 200 1.03 12.47 -6.19
CA CYS A 200 0.43 11.42 -7.02
C CYS A 200 0.44 11.73 -8.54
N ILE A 201 0.97 12.85 -9.01
CA ILE A 201 0.82 13.25 -10.42
C ILE A 201 2.12 13.26 -11.21
N ASP A 202 3.24 13.74 -10.69
CA ASP A 202 4.45 13.95 -11.49
C ASP A 202 5.73 13.91 -10.67
N ASP A 203 6.18 12.74 -10.21
CA ASP A 203 7.59 12.61 -9.90
C ASP A 203 8.17 11.30 -10.41
N GLU A 204 8.96 11.42 -11.44
CA GLU A 204 9.99 10.48 -11.79
C GLU A 204 10.91 10.29 -10.59
N LEU A 205 10.83 9.10 -9.95
CA LEU A 205 11.89 8.52 -9.12
C LEU A 205 12.74 9.54 -8.29
N ARG A 206 12.11 10.38 -7.49
CA ARG A 206 12.81 10.98 -6.36
C ARG A 206 12.75 10.00 -5.19
N ASP A 207 13.92 9.67 -4.69
CA ASP A 207 14.11 8.97 -3.42
C ASP A 207 13.31 9.71 -2.32
N ASP A 208 12.09 9.24 -2.04
CA ASP A 208 11.14 9.90 -1.14
C ASP A 208 11.45 9.53 0.32
N ASN A 209 12.74 9.60 0.69
CA ASN A 209 13.20 9.45 2.05
C ASN A 209 12.78 10.62 2.96
N SER A 210 12.40 11.77 2.39
CA SER A 210 12.14 12.99 3.15
C SER A 210 10.90 12.93 4.06
N LEU A 211 9.88 12.12 3.72
CA LEU A 211 8.70 11.91 4.57
C LEU A 211 8.98 11.07 5.81
N PHE A 212 10.08 10.32 5.80
CA PHE A 212 10.46 9.39 6.86
C PHE A 212 11.60 9.90 7.74
N GLU A 213 12.32 10.93 7.32
CA GLU A 213 13.51 11.44 8.04
C GLU A 213 13.20 12.03 9.43
N ARG A 214 11.97 12.49 9.67
CA ARG A 214 11.58 13.09 10.96
C ARG A 214 11.00 12.09 11.98
N ASN A 215 10.66 10.88 11.57
CA ASN A 215 10.24 9.78 12.45
C ASN A 215 11.36 8.74 12.56
N GLY A 216 12.56 9.18 12.89
CA GLY A 216 13.73 8.32 13.07
C GLY A 216 13.48 7.20 14.08
N PHE A 217 14.13 6.08 13.88
CA PHE A 217 14.24 5.07 14.94
C PHE A 217 15.09 5.66 16.06
N HIS A 218 14.77 5.34 17.29
CA HIS A 218 15.51 5.85 18.44
C HIS A 218 15.85 4.70 19.38
N HIS A 219 17.09 4.64 19.87
CA HIS A 219 17.58 3.56 20.73
C HIS A 219 16.66 3.28 21.93
N SER A 220 16.05 4.34 22.51
CA SER A 220 15.12 4.17 23.64
C SER A 220 13.81 3.44 23.30
N ASP A 221 13.51 3.24 22.02
CA ASP A 221 12.31 2.52 21.60
C ASP A 221 12.53 1.01 21.47
N ALA A 222 13.77 0.55 21.57
CA ALA A 222 14.15 -0.86 21.67
C ALA A 222 14.70 -1.15 23.08
N LEU A 223 14.02 -2.04 23.83
CA LEU A 223 14.45 -2.42 25.17
C LEU A 223 15.45 -3.59 25.16
N CYS A 224 15.69 -4.18 24.00
CA CYS A 224 16.64 -5.27 23.77
C CYS A 224 17.08 -5.28 22.30
N GLU A 225 18.10 -6.07 22.00
CA GLU A 225 18.58 -6.31 20.63
C GLU A 225 17.45 -6.78 19.71
N VAL A 226 17.32 -6.15 18.55
CA VAL A 226 16.27 -6.45 17.55
C VAL A 226 16.64 -7.71 16.77
N LYS A 227 15.86 -8.78 16.90
CA LYS A 227 16.08 -10.03 16.15
C LYS A 227 15.36 -9.99 14.82
N ILE A 228 16.14 -10.12 13.74
CA ILE A 228 15.67 -10.07 12.36
C ILE A 228 15.98 -11.41 11.68
N VAL A 229 14.95 -12.06 11.14
CA VAL A 229 15.12 -13.30 10.38
C VAL A 229 14.73 -13.05 8.93
N LEU A 230 15.66 -13.24 8.02
CA LEU A 230 15.43 -13.14 6.58
C LEU A 230 14.96 -14.51 6.04
N LYS A 231 13.79 -14.52 5.41
CA LYS A 231 13.19 -15.69 4.72
C LYS A 231 12.56 -15.23 3.41
N ASN A 232 11.29 -15.55 3.19
CA ASN A 232 10.47 -14.98 2.10
C ASN A 232 10.06 -13.50 2.36
N GLY A 233 10.43 -12.93 3.48
CA GLY A 233 10.31 -11.56 3.93
C GLY A 233 11.29 -11.30 5.05
N ILE A 234 11.16 -10.16 5.70
CA ILE A 234 11.98 -9.71 6.83
C ILE A 234 11.13 -9.85 8.09
N TYR A 235 11.39 -10.84 8.90
CA TYR A 235 10.67 -11.14 10.13
C TYR A 235 11.37 -10.45 11.30
N ILE A 236 10.72 -9.46 11.88
CA ILE A 236 11.25 -8.66 12.99
C ILE A 236 10.48 -9.06 14.25
N ASN A 237 11.17 -9.60 15.24
CA ASN A 237 10.56 -9.96 16.52
C ASN A 237 10.10 -8.70 17.26
N THR A 238 8.86 -8.66 17.72
CA THR A 238 8.26 -7.48 18.37
C THR A 238 8.54 -7.38 19.86
N ASN A 239 9.10 -8.43 20.49
CA ASN A 239 9.41 -8.43 21.90
C ASN A 239 10.43 -7.34 22.25
N GLY A 240 10.12 -6.54 23.26
CA GLY A 240 10.98 -5.45 23.70
C GLY A 240 10.95 -4.21 22.78
N LEU A 241 10.12 -4.17 21.75
CA LEU A 241 9.96 -3.00 20.89
C LEU A 241 8.77 -2.16 21.34
N ARG A 242 8.98 -0.86 21.55
CA ARG A 242 7.87 0.05 21.85
C ARG A 242 6.95 0.20 20.64
N PRO A 243 5.65 0.47 20.83
CA PRO A 243 4.68 0.64 19.74
C PRO A 243 5.11 1.66 18.68
N ARG A 244 5.78 2.74 19.08
CA ARG A 244 6.33 3.75 18.18
C ARG A 244 7.29 3.14 17.15
N LEU A 245 8.27 2.37 17.61
CA LEU A 245 9.25 1.72 16.73
C LEU A 245 8.58 0.68 15.84
N GLN A 246 7.68 -0.14 16.39
CA GLN A 246 6.91 -1.12 15.62
C GLN A 246 6.12 -0.45 14.48
N ASN A 247 5.44 0.67 14.76
CA ASN A 247 4.68 1.41 13.76
C ASN A 247 5.61 2.07 12.71
N SER A 248 6.75 2.59 13.14
CA SER A 248 7.75 3.14 12.21
C SER A 248 8.32 2.07 11.29
N MET A 249 8.53 0.83 11.78
CA MET A 249 8.92 -0.31 10.94
C MET A 249 7.82 -0.70 9.95
N ARG A 250 6.55 -0.77 10.38
CA ARG A 250 5.41 -1.07 9.47
C ARG A 250 5.30 -0.04 8.34
N ARG A 251 5.58 1.23 8.63
CA ARG A 251 5.54 2.32 7.63
C ARG A 251 6.54 2.11 6.50
N LEU A 252 7.65 1.41 6.71
CA LEU A 252 8.58 1.09 5.62
C LEU A 252 7.92 0.28 4.50
N ALA A 253 6.89 -0.49 4.82
CA ALA A 253 6.14 -1.29 3.85
C ALA A 253 4.77 -0.68 3.49
N ALA A 254 4.53 0.58 3.82
CA ALA A 254 3.26 1.26 3.61
C ALA A 254 3.42 2.45 2.66
N TYR A 255 2.38 2.72 1.86
CA TYR A 255 2.33 3.89 0.98
C TYR A 255 0.88 4.34 0.76
N SER A 256 0.71 5.62 0.39
CA SER A 256 -0.59 6.19 0.07
C SER A 256 -1.21 5.50 -1.14
N ASN A 257 -2.49 5.09 -1.03
CA ASN A 257 -3.18 4.37 -2.10
C ASN A 257 -3.58 5.32 -3.24
N PRO A 258 -2.97 5.20 -4.45
CA PRO A 258 -3.27 6.11 -5.55
C PRO A 258 -4.73 6.06 -6.00
N GLU A 259 -5.37 4.89 -5.93
CA GLU A 259 -6.78 4.72 -6.30
C GLU A 259 -7.69 5.53 -5.37
N PHE A 260 -7.45 5.46 -4.05
CA PHE A 260 -8.20 6.24 -3.07
C PHE A 260 -8.14 7.73 -3.38
N TYR A 261 -6.94 8.28 -3.55
CA TYR A 261 -6.77 9.71 -3.78
C TYR A 261 -7.26 10.15 -5.17
N LYS A 262 -7.14 9.29 -6.20
CA LYS A 262 -7.70 9.55 -7.53
C LYS A 262 -9.23 9.64 -7.50
N LYS A 263 -9.89 8.74 -6.77
CA LYS A 263 -11.35 8.79 -6.59
C LYS A 263 -11.77 9.98 -5.75
N LEU A 264 -11.06 10.24 -4.64
CA LEU A 264 -11.33 11.38 -3.77
C LEU A 264 -11.29 12.71 -4.53
N ARG A 265 -10.26 12.93 -5.38
CA ARG A 265 -10.14 14.14 -6.22
C ARG A 265 -11.28 14.29 -7.22
N ARG A 266 -11.80 13.17 -7.72
CA ARG A 266 -12.90 13.17 -8.69
C ARG A 266 -14.27 13.25 -8.02
N GLY A 267 -14.35 13.36 -6.68
CA GLY A 267 -15.60 13.39 -5.93
C GLY A 267 -16.34 12.06 -5.92
N PHE A 268 -15.68 10.95 -6.28
CA PHE A 268 -16.28 9.62 -6.20
C PHE A 268 -16.23 9.07 -4.78
N ASN A 269 -17.17 8.18 -4.49
CA ASN A 269 -17.20 7.44 -3.23
C ASN A 269 -15.91 6.59 -3.07
N THR A 270 -15.29 6.68 -1.91
CA THR A 270 -14.05 5.96 -1.55
C THR A 270 -14.30 4.84 -0.54
N ASN A 271 -15.57 4.53 -0.22
CA ASN A 271 -15.92 3.46 0.72
C ASN A 271 -15.30 2.12 0.28
N GLY A 272 -14.75 1.39 1.23
CA GLY A 272 -14.09 0.11 0.98
C GLY A 272 -12.71 0.19 0.30
N ILE A 273 -12.21 1.40 0.02
CA ILE A 273 -10.87 1.59 -0.53
C ILE A 273 -9.94 2.11 0.57
N PRO A 274 -8.93 1.35 1.00
CA PRO A 274 -8.03 1.81 2.04
C PRO A 274 -7.20 3.01 1.57
N ARG A 275 -6.98 3.97 2.46
CA ARG A 275 -6.12 5.15 2.20
C ARG A 275 -4.67 4.80 2.03
N VAL A 276 -4.23 3.79 2.78
CA VAL A 276 -2.85 3.32 2.82
C VAL A 276 -2.82 1.86 2.41
N VAL A 277 -1.91 1.52 1.52
CA VAL A 277 -1.61 0.14 1.17
C VAL A 277 -0.45 -0.31 2.06
N TYR A 278 -0.67 -1.33 2.86
CA TYR A 278 0.37 -1.99 3.64
C TYR A 278 0.77 -3.30 2.97
N CYS A 279 2.02 -3.40 2.57
CA CYS A 279 2.57 -4.57 1.87
C CYS A 279 3.18 -5.62 2.80
N GLY A 280 3.33 -5.30 4.09
CA GLY A 280 3.71 -6.24 5.14
C GLY A 280 2.52 -6.97 5.74
N TYR A 281 2.77 -7.74 6.79
CA TYR A 281 1.75 -8.34 7.65
C TYR A 281 2.36 -8.65 9.03
N ASP A 282 1.52 -8.94 10.01
CA ASP A 282 1.92 -9.34 11.35
C ASP A 282 1.50 -10.81 11.58
N ASP A 283 2.38 -11.61 12.20
CA ASP A 283 2.07 -13.01 12.57
C ASP A 283 1.91 -13.19 14.10
N GLY A 284 1.61 -12.10 14.80
CA GLY A 284 1.43 -12.06 16.25
C GLY A 284 2.74 -11.88 17.03
N ALA A 285 3.82 -12.52 16.63
CA ALA A 285 5.15 -12.40 17.26
C ALA A 285 6.12 -11.54 16.46
N HIS A 286 5.87 -11.37 15.18
CA HIS A 286 6.74 -10.65 14.25
C HIS A 286 5.97 -9.64 13.41
N ILE A 287 6.63 -8.53 13.11
CA ILE A 287 6.31 -7.68 11.96
C ILE A 287 7.03 -8.28 10.77
N VAL A 288 6.31 -8.58 9.69
CA VAL A 288 6.89 -9.15 8.48
C VAL A 288 6.87 -8.12 7.37
N LEU A 289 8.03 -7.65 6.96
CA LEU A 289 8.20 -6.68 5.89
C LEU A 289 8.63 -7.35 4.58
N PRO A 290 8.27 -6.79 3.41
CA PRO A 290 8.79 -7.22 2.13
C PRO A 290 10.32 -7.04 2.04
N ARG A 291 10.98 -7.83 1.16
CA ARG A 291 12.44 -7.84 1.01
C ARG A 291 13.05 -6.48 0.67
N ALA A 292 12.33 -5.65 -0.13
CA ALA A 292 12.81 -4.32 -0.51
C ALA A 292 13.01 -3.37 0.67
N CYS A 293 12.35 -3.61 1.80
CA CYS A 293 12.51 -2.78 3.00
C CYS A 293 13.84 -3.02 3.73
N ARG A 294 14.64 -4.04 3.34
CA ARG A 294 15.84 -4.45 4.08
C ARG A 294 16.86 -3.32 4.21
N GLU A 295 17.27 -2.73 3.11
CA GLU A 295 18.30 -1.67 3.12
C GLU A 295 17.85 -0.48 3.96
N THR A 296 16.61 -0.01 3.77
CA THR A 296 16.05 1.10 4.54
C THR A 296 15.87 0.75 6.02
N LEU A 297 15.45 -0.47 6.33
CA LEU A 297 15.32 -0.92 7.72
C LEU A 297 16.67 -0.89 8.44
N LEU A 298 17.70 -1.50 7.83
CA LEU A 298 19.03 -1.57 8.44
C LEU A 298 19.66 -0.18 8.59
N SER A 299 19.61 0.65 7.55
CA SER A 299 20.07 2.05 7.65
C SER A 299 19.38 2.79 8.79
N ARG A 300 18.07 2.64 8.98
CA ARG A 300 17.37 3.32 10.07
C ARG A 300 17.66 2.75 11.46
N LEU A 301 17.96 1.47 11.57
CA LEU A 301 18.42 0.88 12.82
C LEU A 301 19.80 1.43 13.18
N ASP A 302 20.71 1.51 12.19
CA ASP A 302 22.04 2.10 12.34
C ASP A 302 21.97 3.59 12.72
N ASP A 303 21.15 4.37 12.01
CA ASP A 303 20.94 5.81 12.27
C ASP A 303 20.31 6.06 13.65
N GLY A 304 19.51 5.13 14.15
CA GLY A 304 18.85 5.19 15.46
C GLY A 304 19.67 4.61 16.60
N ASP A 305 20.88 4.15 16.34
CA ASP A 305 21.78 3.47 17.30
C ASP A 305 21.07 2.31 18.02
N ILE A 306 20.36 1.47 17.23
CA ILE A 306 19.61 0.30 17.71
C ILE A 306 20.38 -0.96 17.34
N GLU A 307 20.78 -1.72 18.35
CA GLU A 307 21.46 -3.01 18.14
C GLU A 307 20.50 -4.05 17.53
N TYR A 308 21.01 -4.81 16.56
CA TYR A 308 20.22 -5.86 15.91
C TYR A 308 21.06 -7.07 15.51
N GLN A 309 20.41 -8.23 15.47
CA GLN A 309 20.97 -9.49 15.00
C GLN A 309 20.22 -9.98 13.77
N ILE A 310 20.97 -10.34 12.70
CA ILE A 310 20.39 -10.89 11.48
C ILE A 310 20.66 -12.39 11.39
N ILE A 311 19.60 -13.17 11.17
CA ILE A 311 19.65 -14.59 10.88
C ILE A 311 19.17 -14.80 9.44
N ASP A 312 20.07 -15.18 8.53
CA ASP A 312 19.74 -15.38 7.12
C ASP A 312 19.33 -16.83 6.84
N ASN A 313 18.03 -17.06 6.79
CA ASN A 313 17.39 -18.34 6.48
C ASN A 313 16.82 -18.38 5.05
N ARG A 314 17.28 -17.49 4.16
CA ARG A 314 16.87 -17.52 2.76
C ARG A 314 17.46 -18.73 2.04
N GLN A 315 16.74 -19.20 1.03
CA GLN A 315 17.20 -20.31 0.19
C GLN A 315 18.38 -19.87 -0.67
N LYS A 316 19.55 -20.44 -0.39
CA LYS A 316 20.78 -20.16 -1.15
C LYS A 316 20.81 -20.89 -2.49
N GLY A 317 19.96 -21.90 -2.65
CA GLY A 317 19.91 -22.77 -3.80
C GLY A 317 21.05 -23.81 -3.84
N ARG A 318 20.96 -24.74 -4.78
CA ARG A 318 22.07 -25.64 -5.07
C ARG A 318 23.00 -24.99 -6.09
N PRO A 319 24.31 -25.22 -5.98
CA PRO A 319 25.26 -24.80 -7.02
C PRO A 319 24.92 -25.44 -8.37
N VAL A 320 25.13 -24.70 -9.45
CA VAL A 320 24.96 -25.13 -10.83
C VAL A 320 26.22 -24.76 -11.61
N ASP A 321 26.84 -25.74 -12.28
CA ASP A 321 27.96 -25.48 -13.16
C ASP A 321 27.48 -24.95 -14.50
N VAL A 322 27.54 -23.65 -14.66
CA VAL A 322 27.01 -22.92 -15.83
C VAL A 322 27.97 -21.81 -16.24
N ALA A 323 28.17 -21.69 -17.54
CA ALA A 323 28.98 -20.64 -18.16
C ALA A 323 28.14 -19.89 -19.21
N PHE A 324 28.46 -18.61 -19.38
CA PHE A 324 27.83 -17.76 -20.39
C PHE A 324 28.58 -17.81 -21.70
N ASN A 325 27.87 -18.07 -22.81
CA ASN A 325 28.39 -18.11 -24.16
C ASN A 325 27.93 -16.90 -24.93
N GLY A 326 28.72 -15.85 -24.95
CA GLY A 326 28.36 -14.63 -25.69
C GLY A 326 29.17 -13.42 -25.22
N THR A 327 28.87 -12.29 -25.81
CA THR A 327 29.45 -11.00 -25.43
C THR A 327 28.34 -10.01 -25.12
N LEU A 328 28.42 -9.36 -23.97
CA LEU A 328 27.47 -8.33 -23.58
C LEU A 328 27.82 -7.00 -24.28
N TYR A 329 26.81 -6.25 -24.70
CA TYR A 329 26.98 -4.87 -25.08
C TYR A 329 27.37 -4.00 -23.88
N PRO A 330 28.04 -2.83 -24.08
CA PRO A 330 28.46 -1.95 -22.99
C PRO A 330 27.35 -1.60 -21.99
N GLU A 331 26.15 -1.33 -22.49
CA GLU A 331 24.96 -1.00 -21.65
C GLU A 331 24.50 -2.21 -20.84
N GLN A 332 24.56 -3.42 -21.41
CA GLN A 332 24.23 -4.67 -20.71
C GLN A 332 25.27 -4.94 -19.62
N ASN A 333 26.56 -4.71 -19.87
CA ASN A 333 27.62 -4.81 -18.86
C ASN A 333 27.36 -3.86 -17.68
N SER A 334 26.97 -2.61 -17.98
CA SER A 334 26.60 -1.63 -16.95
C SER A 334 25.40 -2.09 -16.12
N ALA A 335 24.36 -2.62 -16.79
CA ALA A 335 23.19 -3.16 -16.13
C ALA A 335 23.50 -4.34 -15.20
N VAL A 336 24.28 -5.31 -15.69
CA VAL A 336 24.71 -6.47 -14.91
C VAL A 336 25.56 -6.03 -13.72
N SER A 337 26.52 -5.14 -13.92
CA SER A 337 27.37 -4.62 -12.85
C SER A 337 26.58 -3.91 -11.76
N ALA A 338 25.51 -3.20 -12.12
CA ALA A 338 24.62 -2.56 -11.16
C ALA A 338 23.78 -3.59 -10.38
N LEU A 339 23.19 -4.59 -11.06
CA LEU A 339 22.35 -5.61 -10.45
C LEU A 339 23.13 -6.56 -9.54
N LEU A 340 24.32 -7.00 -9.95
CA LEU A 340 25.12 -7.98 -9.19
C LEU A 340 25.66 -7.44 -7.86
N LYS A 341 25.68 -6.12 -7.66
CA LYS A 341 26.01 -5.51 -6.35
C LYS A 341 24.96 -5.82 -5.28
N PHE A 342 23.76 -6.17 -5.67
CA PHE A 342 22.63 -6.39 -4.78
C PHE A 342 22.07 -7.81 -4.94
N GLU A 343 21.34 -8.27 -3.95
CA GLU A 343 20.69 -9.58 -3.96
C GLU A 343 19.27 -9.51 -4.53
N ASP A 344 18.72 -8.30 -4.65
CA ASP A 344 17.40 -8.00 -5.20
C ASP A 344 17.40 -6.69 -5.98
N GLY A 345 16.45 -6.55 -6.88
CA GLY A 345 16.24 -5.31 -7.63
C GLY A 345 15.66 -5.51 -9.01
N ILE A 346 15.41 -4.41 -9.69
CA ILE A 346 14.72 -4.37 -10.99
C ILE A 346 15.63 -3.75 -12.04
N LEU A 347 15.69 -4.42 -13.21
CA LEU A 347 16.19 -3.85 -14.46
C LEU A 347 15.01 -3.22 -15.20
N ASN A 348 15.02 -1.90 -15.33
CA ASN A 348 14.10 -1.18 -16.19
C ASN A 348 14.80 -0.82 -17.50
N ALA A 349 14.55 -1.60 -18.57
CA ALA A 349 15.20 -1.37 -19.86
C ALA A 349 14.21 -1.51 -21.01
N ALA A 350 14.31 -0.59 -21.98
CA ALA A 350 13.45 -0.54 -23.16
C ALA A 350 13.37 -1.89 -23.89
N THR A 351 12.29 -2.07 -24.66
CA THR A 351 12.14 -3.23 -25.54
C THR A 351 13.36 -3.41 -26.44
N ALA A 352 13.76 -4.66 -26.70
CA ALA A 352 14.95 -5.01 -27.47
C ALA A 352 16.32 -4.58 -26.86
N PHE A 353 16.36 -4.30 -25.55
CA PHE A 353 17.62 -4.14 -24.81
C PHE A 353 18.40 -5.46 -24.67
N GLY A 354 17.71 -6.60 -24.77
CA GLY A 354 18.28 -7.92 -24.51
C GLY A 354 18.21 -8.29 -23.02
N LYS A 355 17.07 -7.99 -22.37
CA LYS A 355 16.83 -8.31 -20.95
C LYS A 355 17.06 -9.80 -20.64
N THR A 356 16.67 -10.69 -21.56
CA THR A 356 16.87 -12.15 -21.44
C THR A 356 18.37 -12.52 -21.42
N VAL A 357 19.18 -11.82 -22.25
CA VAL A 357 20.64 -12.02 -22.30
C VAL A 357 21.29 -11.58 -20.99
N VAL A 358 20.85 -10.44 -20.43
CA VAL A 358 21.27 -9.98 -19.09
C VAL A 358 20.89 -11.02 -18.03
N GLY A 359 19.68 -11.54 -18.06
CA GLY A 359 19.23 -12.61 -17.16
C GLY A 359 20.10 -13.88 -17.28
N ALA A 360 20.40 -14.33 -18.49
CA ALA A 360 21.27 -15.48 -18.73
C ALA A 360 22.69 -15.24 -18.18
N TYR A 361 23.23 -14.04 -18.39
CA TYR A 361 24.53 -13.69 -17.81
C TYR A 361 24.50 -13.69 -16.28
N MET A 362 23.47 -13.14 -15.66
CA MET A 362 23.33 -13.13 -14.20
C MET A 362 23.25 -14.55 -13.63
N ILE A 363 22.57 -15.49 -14.32
CA ILE A 363 22.54 -16.92 -13.94
C ILE A 363 23.96 -17.48 -13.90
N SER A 364 24.77 -17.21 -14.93
CA SER A 364 26.16 -17.69 -15.00
C SER A 364 27.07 -17.09 -13.93
N GLN A 365 26.74 -15.91 -13.40
CA GLN A 365 27.50 -15.26 -12.34
C GLN A 365 27.08 -15.74 -10.93
N ARG A 366 25.79 -15.92 -10.70
CA ARG A 366 25.27 -16.41 -9.40
C ARG A 366 25.51 -17.91 -9.21
N LYS A 367 25.52 -18.69 -10.29
CA LYS A 367 25.81 -20.14 -10.31
C LYS A 367 24.96 -20.95 -9.34
N VAL A 368 23.69 -20.64 -9.25
CA VAL A 368 22.71 -21.35 -8.42
C VAL A 368 21.49 -21.73 -9.24
N ASN A 369 20.77 -22.75 -8.81
CA ASN A 369 19.54 -23.14 -9.48
C ASN A 369 18.54 -21.97 -9.53
N THR A 370 17.95 -21.78 -10.72
CA THR A 370 17.21 -20.58 -11.05
C THR A 370 15.79 -20.87 -11.53
N LEU A 371 14.83 -20.12 -11.02
CA LEU A 371 13.44 -20.10 -11.45
C LEU A 371 13.17 -18.81 -12.24
N ILE A 372 12.66 -18.93 -13.45
CA ILE A 372 12.27 -17.79 -14.29
C ILE A 372 10.75 -17.77 -14.41
N LEU A 373 10.15 -16.68 -13.96
CA LEU A 373 8.70 -16.47 -13.93
C LEU A 373 8.28 -15.66 -15.15
N VAL A 374 7.33 -16.19 -15.92
CA VAL A 374 6.80 -15.57 -17.14
C VAL A 374 5.27 -15.58 -17.18
N HIS A 375 4.67 -14.69 -17.97
CA HIS A 375 3.22 -14.53 -18.04
C HIS A 375 2.55 -15.23 -19.21
N ASN A 376 3.29 -15.58 -20.27
CA ASN A 376 2.74 -16.28 -21.42
C ASN A 376 3.71 -17.32 -21.99
N VAL A 377 3.15 -18.23 -22.81
CA VAL A 377 3.90 -19.36 -23.38
C VAL A 377 4.92 -18.90 -24.42
N GLU A 378 4.65 -17.83 -25.13
CA GLU A 378 5.56 -17.28 -26.13
C GLU A 378 6.84 -16.75 -25.49
N ILE A 379 6.71 -15.96 -24.41
CA ILE A 379 7.85 -15.52 -23.60
C ILE A 379 8.61 -16.71 -23.02
N MET A 380 7.90 -17.74 -22.54
CA MET A 380 8.52 -18.96 -22.02
C MET A 380 9.39 -19.63 -23.09
N ASN A 381 8.89 -19.78 -24.32
CA ASN A 381 9.64 -20.39 -25.41
C ASN A 381 10.86 -19.54 -25.82
N ASN A 382 10.72 -18.23 -25.83
CA ASN A 382 11.82 -17.30 -26.11
C ASN A 382 12.93 -17.43 -25.04
N TRP A 383 12.56 -17.51 -23.77
CA TRP A 383 13.52 -17.74 -22.69
C TRP A 383 14.27 -19.07 -22.86
N VAL A 384 13.55 -20.16 -23.13
CA VAL A 384 14.19 -21.47 -23.35
C VAL A 384 15.16 -21.44 -24.53
N SER A 385 14.77 -20.79 -25.63
CA SER A 385 15.63 -20.61 -26.81
C SER A 385 16.90 -19.82 -26.50
N ASP A 386 16.74 -18.67 -25.83
CA ASP A 386 17.86 -17.80 -25.49
C ASP A 386 18.79 -18.45 -24.46
N LEU A 387 18.26 -19.09 -23.43
CA LEU A 387 19.06 -19.82 -22.45
C LEU A 387 19.86 -20.95 -23.10
N THR A 388 19.26 -21.69 -24.03
CA THR A 388 19.95 -22.76 -24.77
C THR A 388 21.09 -22.20 -25.64
N LYS A 389 20.92 -21.00 -26.18
CA LYS A 389 21.91 -20.32 -27.01
C LYS A 389 23.06 -19.73 -26.17
N PHE A 390 22.73 -19.11 -25.04
CA PHE A 390 23.68 -18.28 -24.27
C PHE A 390 24.28 -18.98 -23.06
N LEU A 391 23.81 -20.17 -22.68
CA LEU A 391 24.36 -20.90 -21.54
C LEU A 391 24.92 -22.26 -21.94
N SER A 392 26.10 -22.58 -21.42
CA SER A 392 26.63 -23.94 -21.35
C SER A 392 26.44 -24.43 -19.92
N ILE A 393 25.63 -25.46 -19.75
CA ILE A 393 25.32 -26.08 -18.44
C ILE A 393 26.03 -27.44 -18.40
N ASN A 394 26.95 -27.60 -17.45
CA ASN A 394 27.71 -28.82 -17.29
C ASN A 394 27.15 -29.62 -16.11
N GLU A 395 25.96 -30.16 -16.27
CA GLU A 395 25.22 -30.93 -15.27
C GLU A 395 24.69 -32.22 -15.90
N ASP A 396 24.46 -33.24 -15.09
CA ASP A 396 23.79 -34.45 -15.53
C ASP A 396 22.29 -34.19 -15.75
N LEU A 397 21.72 -34.86 -16.77
CA LEU A 397 20.29 -34.80 -17.04
C LEU A 397 19.49 -35.40 -15.88
N PRO A 398 18.61 -34.65 -15.25
CA PRO A 398 17.85 -35.11 -14.09
C PRO A 398 16.94 -36.29 -14.40
N THR A 399 16.80 -37.19 -13.45
CA THR A 399 15.83 -38.30 -13.51
C THR A 399 14.54 -37.93 -12.79
N TYR A 400 13.43 -38.49 -13.23
CA TYR A 400 12.12 -38.32 -12.60
C TYR A 400 11.34 -39.63 -12.62
N THR A 401 10.49 -39.82 -11.62
CA THR A 401 9.57 -40.98 -11.56
C THR A 401 8.25 -40.64 -12.23
N THR A 402 7.84 -41.45 -13.21
CA THR A 402 6.53 -41.31 -13.84
C THR A 402 5.41 -41.69 -12.86
N PRO A 403 4.15 -41.29 -13.10
CA PRO A 403 3.00 -41.77 -12.30
C PRO A 403 2.86 -43.29 -12.22
N SER A 404 3.41 -44.00 -13.19
CA SER A 404 3.46 -45.48 -13.23
C SER A 404 4.67 -46.09 -12.50
N GLY A 405 5.44 -45.26 -11.72
CA GLY A 405 6.60 -45.72 -10.94
C GLY A 405 7.88 -45.96 -11.77
N ARG A 406 7.89 -45.68 -13.06
CA ARG A 406 9.10 -45.88 -13.90
C ARG A 406 10.03 -44.66 -13.81
N LEU A 407 11.33 -44.91 -13.59
CA LEU A 407 12.38 -43.90 -13.66
C LEU A 407 12.65 -43.52 -15.12
N LYS A 408 12.62 -42.26 -15.44
CA LYS A 408 12.98 -41.68 -16.75
C LYS A 408 13.92 -40.51 -16.58
N GLN A 409 14.73 -40.24 -17.61
CA GLN A 409 15.64 -39.09 -17.64
C GLN A 409 14.99 -37.94 -18.41
N ARG A 410 15.21 -36.73 -17.96
CA ARG A 410 14.82 -35.50 -18.67
C ARG A 410 15.61 -35.37 -19.98
N LYS A 411 15.03 -34.68 -20.96
CA LYS A 411 15.67 -34.49 -22.28
C LYS A 411 16.44 -33.16 -22.37
N SER A 412 16.32 -32.32 -21.37
CA SER A 412 16.95 -30.97 -21.31
C SER A 412 17.34 -30.63 -19.88
N LEU A 413 18.36 -29.81 -19.73
CA LEU A 413 18.77 -29.19 -18.45
C LEU A 413 17.97 -27.95 -18.13
N ILE A 414 17.29 -27.36 -19.13
CA ILE A 414 16.36 -26.25 -18.98
C ILE A 414 14.94 -26.83 -18.95
N GLY A 415 14.25 -26.64 -17.85
CA GLY A 415 12.91 -27.15 -17.66
C GLY A 415 11.83 -26.12 -17.95
N THR A 416 10.58 -26.62 -18.07
CA THR A 416 9.39 -25.79 -18.27
C THR A 416 8.23 -26.29 -17.43
N PHE A 417 7.42 -25.35 -16.91
CA PHE A 417 6.20 -25.71 -16.19
C PHE A 417 5.04 -24.79 -16.61
N SER A 418 3.96 -25.42 -16.99
CA SER A 418 2.69 -24.77 -17.32
C SER A 418 1.52 -25.68 -16.93
N SER A 419 0.29 -25.19 -17.01
CA SER A 419 -0.91 -26.01 -16.73
C SER A 419 -0.99 -27.33 -17.52
N GLN A 420 -0.32 -27.40 -18.66
CA GLN A 420 -0.34 -28.55 -19.56
C GLN A 420 0.92 -29.43 -19.52
N LYS A 421 2.06 -28.87 -19.04
CA LYS A 421 3.36 -29.56 -19.10
C LYS A 421 4.13 -29.38 -17.80
N ASN A 422 4.66 -30.49 -17.27
CA ASN A 422 5.60 -30.49 -16.16
C ASN A 422 6.91 -31.15 -16.57
N ASN A 423 7.87 -30.31 -16.98
CA ASN A 423 9.22 -30.73 -17.37
C ASN A 423 10.29 -30.09 -16.49
N LEU A 424 9.97 -29.85 -15.22
CA LEU A 424 10.93 -29.26 -14.27
C LEU A 424 12.20 -30.09 -14.14
N THR A 425 13.32 -29.40 -14.06
CA THR A 425 14.66 -29.97 -13.89
C THR A 425 15.24 -29.70 -12.51
N GLY A 426 14.79 -28.63 -11.85
CA GLY A 426 15.38 -28.11 -10.62
C GLY A 426 16.76 -27.47 -10.83
N ILE A 427 17.16 -27.24 -12.10
CA ILE A 427 18.41 -26.58 -12.50
C ILE A 427 18.12 -25.15 -12.93
N ILE A 428 17.56 -24.97 -14.11
CA ILE A 428 17.04 -23.71 -14.63
C ILE A 428 15.67 -24.00 -15.20
N ASP A 429 14.65 -23.44 -14.59
CA ASP A 429 13.28 -23.73 -14.97
C ASP A 429 12.51 -22.45 -15.31
N VAL A 430 11.85 -22.45 -16.47
CA VAL A 430 10.98 -21.35 -16.93
C VAL A 430 9.53 -21.73 -16.69
N VAL A 431 8.82 -20.92 -15.90
CA VAL A 431 7.52 -21.29 -15.32
C VAL A 431 6.48 -20.20 -15.54
N MET A 432 5.29 -20.64 -15.95
CA MET A 432 4.12 -19.74 -16.04
C MET A 432 3.63 -19.37 -14.63
N VAL A 433 3.59 -18.08 -14.31
CA VAL A 433 3.09 -17.59 -13.01
C VAL A 433 1.68 -18.08 -12.72
N SER A 434 0.80 -18.09 -13.71
CA SER A 434 -0.59 -18.59 -13.59
C SER A 434 -0.70 -20.07 -13.20
N SER A 435 0.36 -20.85 -13.39
CA SER A 435 0.42 -22.28 -13.04
C SER A 435 0.94 -22.53 -11.63
N LEU A 436 1.45 -21.50 -10.96
CA LEU A 436 2.02 -21.59 -9.61
C LEU A 436 1.03 -21.26 -8.51
N GLY A 437 -0.01 -20.50 -8.81
CA GLY A 437 -1.01 -20.07 -7.83
C GLY A 437 -2.42 -20.45 -8.25
N LYS A 438 -3.15 -21.12 -7.35
CA LYS A 438 -4.57 -21.39 -7.52
C LYS A 438 -5.26 -21.20 -6.17
N ASP A 439 -6.36 -20.45 -6.16
CA ASP A 439 -7.21 -20.24 -4.98
C ASP A 439 -6.43 -19.83 -3.70
N GLY A 440 -5.44 -18.93 -3.86
CA GLY A 440 -4.60 -18.46 -2.74
C GLY A 440 -3.46 -19.41 -2.34
N ASN A 441 -3.42 -20.63 -2.86
CA ASN A 441 -2.35 -21.59 -2.58
C ASN A 441 -1.25 -21.49 -3.64
N VAL A 442 -0.01 -21.31 -3.19
CA VAL A 442 1.17 -21.24 -4.05
C VAL A 442 1.89 -22.59 -4.06
N ASN A 443 2.28 -23.05 -5.25
CA ASN A 443 3.03 -24.29 -5.40
C ASN A 443 4.34 -24.23 -4.60
N PRO A 444 4.59 -25.20 -3.69
CA PRO A 444 5.76 -25.18 -2.81
C PRO A 444 7.11 -25.13 -3.52
N MET A 445 7.19 -25.59 -4.77
CA MET A 445 8.43 -25.60 -5.56
C MET A 445 9.12 -24.22 -5.64
N VAL A 446 8.37 -23.13 -5.52
CA VAL A 446 8.97 -21.76 -5.58
C VAL A 446 9.97 -21.49 -4.47
N LYS A 447 10.00 -22.34 -3.44
CA LYS A 447 10.91 -22.23 -2.28
C LYS A 447 12.25 -22.94 -2.50
N ASP A 448 12.40 -23.73 -3.57
CA ASP A 448 13.55 -24.61 -3.76
C ASP A 448 14.70 -23.97 -4.54
N TYR A 449 14.49 -22.78 -5.08
CA TYR A 449 15.46 -22.10 -5.93
C TYR A 449 16.25 -21.02 -5.16
N GLY A 450 17.53 -20.90 -5.50
CA GLY A 450 18.40 -19.87 -4.93
C GLY A 450 18.29 -18.52 -5.64
N MET A 451 17.87 -18.54 -6.90
CA MET A 451 17.63 -17.34 -7.70
C MET A 451 16.26 -17.38 -8.38
N VAL A 452 15.59 -16.24 -8.39
CA VAL A 452 14.35 -16.04 -9.12
C VAL A 452 14.45 -14.80 -10.01
N ILE A 453 14.07 -14.95 -11.26
CA ILE A 453 13.94 -13.84 -12.22
C ILE A 453 12.48 -13.74 -12.64
N MET A 454 11.87 -12.57 -12.51
CA MET A 454 10.52 -12.31 -13.02
C MET A 454 10.60 -11.42 -14.26
N ASP A 455 10.23 -11.97 -15.40
CA ASP A 455 10.16 -11.20 -16.64
C ASP A 455 8.84 -10.47 -16.76
N GLU A 456 8.87 -9.29 -17.42
CA GLU A 456 7.77 -8.33 -17.50
C GLU A 456 7.10 -8.09 -16.15
N CYS A 457 7.94 -7.82 -15.15
CA CYS A 457 7.55 -7.77 -13.74
C CYS A 457 6.51 -6.67 -13.41
N HIS A 458 6.19 -5.76 -14.34
CA HIS A 458 5.09 -4.82 -14.18
C HIS A 458 3.72 -5.53 -14.01
N HIS A 459 3.60 -6.79 -14.40
CA HIS A 459 2.47 -7.66 -14.07
C HIS A 459 2.52 -8.22 -12.62
N GLY A 460 3.61 -8.00 -11.89
CA GLY A 460 3.84 -8.53 -10.55
C GLY A 460 2.87 -8.03 -9.47
N ALA A 461 2.17 -6.93 -9.73
CA ALA A 461 1.13 -6.42 -8.83
C ALA A 461 -0.25 -7.11 -8.97
N ALA A 462 -0.42 -8.03 -9.92
CA ALA A 462 -1.61 -8.88 -9.99
C ALA A 462 -1.62 -9.86 -8.79
N TYR A 463 -2.79 -10.15 -8.25
CA TYR A 463 -2.96 -10.95 -7.02
C TYR A 463 -2.17 -12.27 -7.02
N THR A 464 -2.26 -13.03 -8.11
CA THR A 464 -1.53 -14.31 -8.24
C THR A 464 -0.01 -14.10 -8.24
N SER A 465 0.47 -13.10 -8.98
CA SER A 465 1.91 -12.79 -9.05
C SER A 465 2.45 -12.32 -7.72
N GLU A 466 1.71 -11.48 -7.01
CA GLU A 466 2.08 -11.00 -5.67
C GLU A 466 2.16 -12.17 -4.68
N SER A 467 1.17 -13.08 -4.69
CA SER A 467 1.15 -14.26 -3.82
C SER A 467 2.34 -15.18 -4.08
N VAL A 468 2.69 -15.40 -5.35
CA VAL A 468 3.88 -16.18 -5.74
C VAL A 468 5.16 -15.50 -5.23
N LEU A 469 5.32 -14.19 -5.47
CA LEU A 469 6.51 -13.44 -5.04
C LEU A 469 6.66 -13.43 -3.51
N ARG A 470 5.57 -13.32 -2.76
CA ARG A 470 5.56 -13.41 -1.29
C ARG A 470 5.98 -14.78 -0.76
N ALA A 471 5.77 -15.84 -1.53
CA ALA A 471 6.16 -17.20 -1.13
C ALA A 471 7.63 -17.53 -1.41
N ILE A 472 8.32 -16.72 -2.23
CA ILE A 472 9.70 -16.95 -2.66
C ILE A 472 10.66 -16.65 -1.51
N SER A 473 11.44 -17.68 -1.12
CA SER A 473 12.50 -17.57 -0.12
C SER A 473 13.91 -17.47 -0.72
N ALA A 474 14.05 -17.42 -2.05
CA ALA A 474 15.32 -17.31 -2.75
C ALA A 474 16.16 -16.13 -2.25
N LYS A 475 17.47 -16.35 -2.15
CA LYS A 475 18.43 -15.29 -1.79
C LYS A 475 18.47 -14.20 -2.85
N TYR A 476 18.47 -14.58 -4.14
CA TYR A 476 18.57 -13.67 -5.27
C TYR A 476 17.22 -13.53 -5.96
N VAL A 477 16.69 -12.31 -6.06
CA VAL A 477 15.39 -12.06 -6.71
C VAL A 477 15.46 -10.81 -7.58
N TYR A 478 15.24 -10.96 -8.89
CA TYR A 478 15.35 -9.87 -9.84
C TYR A 478 14.10 -9.74 -10.71
N GLY A 479 13.70 -8.50 -10.97
CA GLY A 479 12.66 -8.16 -11.93
C GLY A 479 13.24 -7.59 -13.22
N LEU A 480 12.66 -7.95 -14.35
CA LEU A 480 12.98 -7.38 -15.66
C LEU A 480 11.72 -6.73 -16.22
N THR A 481 11.80 -5.49 -16.70
CA THR A 481 10.65 -4.82 -17.30
C THR A 481 11.06 -3.73 -18.28
N ALA A 482 10.21 -3.44 -19.25
CA ALA A 482 10.36 -2.27 -20.11
C ALA A 482 9.69 -1.02 -19.50
N THR A 483 8.70 -1.21 -18.63
CA THR A 483 7.91 -0.14 -18.01
C THR A 483 7.81 -0.36 -16.52
N THR A 484 8.01 0.71 -15.75
CA THR A 484 7.84 0.68 -14.29
C THR A 484 6.54 1.36 -13.85
N LYS A 485 5.95 2.21 -14.71
CA LYS A 485 4.68 2.89 -14.43
C LYS A 485 3.50 2.01 -14.83
N ARG A 486 2.48 1.97 -13.98
CA ARG A 486 1.20 1.31 -14.22
C ARG A 486 0.07 2.34 -14.20
N ASP A 487 -0.96 2.12 -15.00
CA ASP A 487 -2.12 3.02 -15.05
C ASP A 487 -2.92 3.07 -13.74
N ASP A 488 -2.82 2.01 -12.93
CA ASP A 488 -3.48 1.90 -11.63
C ASP A 488 -2.63 2.43 -10.45
N GLY A 489 -1.37 2.82 -10.69
CA GLY A 489 -0.45 3.32 -9.67
C GLY A 489 -0.01 2.27 -8.64
N GLN A 490 -0.22 0.98 -8.90
CA GLN A 490 0.11 -0.13 -8.00
C GLN A 490 1.54 -0.67 -8.20
N GLU A 491 2.38 0.01 -8.96
CA GLU A 491 3.78 -0.40 -9.19
C GLU A 491 4.59 -0.55 -7.90
N ARG A 492 4.25 0.20 -6.85
CA ARG A 492 4.93 0.10 -5.54
C ARG A 492 4.79 -1.29 -4.92
N ARG A 493 3.70 -2.01 -5.15
CA ARG A 493 3.55 -3.41 -4.70
C ARG A 493 4.62 -4.31 -5.30
N MET A 494 4.89 -4.12 -6.59
CA MET A 494 5.94 -4.84 -7.30
C MET A 494 7.33 -4.52 -6.72
N PHE A 495 7.63 -3.24 -6.52
CA PHE A 495 8.92 -2.81 -5.94
C PHE A 495 9.13 -3.39 -4.54
N MET A 496 8.11 -3.44 -3.70
CA MET A 496 8.19 -4.03 -2.36
C MET A 496 8.61 -5.52 -2.40
N GLN A 497 8.21 -6.27 -3.43
CA GLN A 497 8.53 -7.70 -3.54
C GLN A 497 9.85 -7.99 -4.27
N LEU A 498 10.27 -7.14 -5.20
CA LEU A 498 11.41 -7.38 -6.09
C LEU A 498 12.63 -6.50 -5.78
N GLY A 499 12.45 -5.47 -4.96
CA GLY A 499 13.47 -4.45 -4.72
C GLY A 499 13.35 -3.22 -5.61
N PRO A 500 14.21 -2.21 -5.38
CA PRO A 500 14.19 -0.98 -6.17
C PRO A 500 14.77 -1.18 -7.57
N VAL A 501 14.54 -0.19 -8.44
CA VAL A 501 15.17 -0.15 -9.77
C VAL A 501 16.68 0.10 -9.60
N ARG A 502 17.51 -0.88 -9.95
CA ARG A 502 18.97 -0.80 -9.84
C ARG A 502 19.64 -0.25 -11.10
N TYR A 503 18.98 -0.41 -12.23
CA TYR A 503 19.46 0.14 -13.50
C TYR A 503 18.29 0.51 -14.40
N LYS A 504 18.38 1.69 -15.03
CA LYS A 504 17.37 2.20 -15.97
C LYS A 504 18.05 2.50 -17.31
N TYR A 505 17.43 2.06 -18.41
CA TYR A 505 17.84 2.38 -19.77
C TYR A 505 16.62 2.70 -20.61
N SER A 506 16.42 3.98 -20.88
CA SER A 506 15.23 4.48 -21.57
C SER A 506 15.29 4.28 -23.09
N ALA A 507 14.11 4.27 -23.74
CA ALA A 507 14.02 4.28 -25.20
C ALA A 507 14.67 5.54 -25.80
N LYS A 508 14.66 6.67 -25.09
CA LYS A 508 15.28 7.93 -25.50
C LYS A 508 16.81 7.81 -25.55
N GLU A 509 17.43 7.30 -24.49
CA GLU A 509 18.88 7.05 -24.44
C GLU A 509 19.33 6.10 -25.55
N ARG A 510 18.51 5.07 -25.82
CA ARG A 510 18.78 4.15 -26.94
C ARG A 510 18.75 4.86 -28.27
N ALA A 511 17.73 5.67 -28.54
CA ALA A 511 17.56 6.40 -29.79
C ALA A 511 18.69 7.42 -30.02
N GLU A 512 19.08 8.15 -28.97
CA GLU A 512 20.19 9.11 -29.01
C GLU A 512 21.50 8.41 -29.39
N LYS A 513 21.80 7.24 -28.77
CA LYS A 513 23.01 6.45 -29.11
C LYS A 513 22.98 5.85 -30.49
N GLN A 514 21.80 5.52 -31.03
CA GLN A 514 21.64 5.00 -32.39
C GLN A 514 21.56 6.11 -33.46
N GLY A 515 21.62 7.39 -33.06
CA GLY A 515 21.51 8.53 -33.99
C GLY A 515 20.12 8.66 -34.63
N ILE A 516 19.08 8.09 -34.01
CA ILE A 516 17.71 8.14 -34.51
C ILE A 516 17.06 9.44 -34.06
N GLY A 517 16.80 10.34 -35.03
CA GLY A 517 16.04 11.56 -34.77
C GLY A 517 14.56 11.24 -34.52
N HIS A 518 14.01 11.79 -33.42
CA HIS A 518 12.58 11.70 -33.15
C HIS A 518 11.87 12.96 -33.69
N PHE A 519 10.86 12.76 -34.54
CA PHE A 519 9.96 13.79 -34.97
C PHE A 519 8.59 13.57 -34.33
N ILE A 520 8.09 14.58 -33.60
CA ILE A 520 6.76 14.54 -33.01
C ILE A 520 5.82 15.31 -33.92
N TYR A 521 4.85 14.62 -34.52
CA TYR A 521 3.77 15.22 -35.28
C TYR A 521 2.50 15.24 -34.44
N PRO A 522 2.20 16.33 -33.71
CA PRO A 522 0.96 16.40 -32.94
C PRO A 522 -0.23 16.45 -33.89
N ARG A 523 -1.12 15.48 -33.82
CA ARG A 523 -2.41 15.47 -34.50
C ARG A 523 -3.49 15.80 -33.51
N PHE A 524 -4.12 16.96 -33.68
CA PHE A 524 -5.27 17.37 -32.91
C PHE A 524 -6.54 16.88 -33.61
N THR A 525 -7.31 16.00 -32.95
CA THR A 525 -8.66 15.65 -33.34
C THR A 525 -9.62 16.62 -32.65
N ARG A 526 -10.40 17.39 -33.43
CA ARG A 526 -11.56 18.12 -32.90
C ARG A 526 -12.64 17.09 -32.60
N LEU A 527 -13.02 16.94 -31.34
CA LEU A 527 -14.35 16.42 -30.98
C LEU A 527 -15.36 17.50 -31.42
N VAL A 528 -16.08 17.25 -32.48
CA VAL A 528 -17.29 18.04 -32.81
C VAL A 528 -18.38 17.48 -31.90
N ASP A 529 -18.83 18.27 -30.94
CA ASP A 529 -20.00 17.94 -30.14
C ASP A 529 -21.23 18.07 -31.07
N LEU A 530 -21.82 16.93 -31.44
CA LEU A 530 -22.99 16.85 -32.29
C LEU A 530 -24.29 17.21 -31.55
N SER A 531 -24.22 17.63 -30.28
CA SER A 531 -25.38 17.97 -29.47
C SER A 531 -25.97 19.37 -29.71
N GLU A 532 -25.31 20.24 -30.51
CA GLU A 532 -25.82 21.60 -30.80
C GLU A 532 -26.73 21.73 -32.04
N ASN A 533 -27.09 20.65 -32.73
CA ASN A 533 -27.95 20.69 -33.89
C ASN A 533 -29.19 19.78 -33.79
N ILE A 534 -29.95 19.87 -32.67
CA ILE A 534 -31.32 19.41 -32.63
C ILE A 534 -32.16 20.52 -31.96
N THR A 535 -32.54 21.50 -32.74
CA THR A 535 -33.74 22.34 -32.48
C THR A 535 -34.85 21.88 -33.39
#